data_65ef7448d96877ab220b3e9eec04c414
#
_entry.id   65ef7448d96877ab220b3e9eec04c414
#
_cell.length_a   1.000
_cell.length_b   1.000
_cell.length_c   1.000
_cell.angle_alpha   90.00
_cell.angle_beta   90.00
_cell.angle_gamma   90.00
#
_symmetry.space_group_name_H-M   'P 1'
#
loop_
_entity.id
_entity.type
_entity.pdbx_description
1 polymer ?
#
loop_
_entity_poly.entity_id
_entity_poly.type
_entity_poly.pdbx_seq_one_letter_code
_entity_poly.pdbx_strand_id
1 'polypeptide(L)'
;MKSRIPVFLGLLIVLSACAGGPPPRRETWQPGDYRYLQTYLSWLIETQMDKQAIEGLSIAIVDDQQVVWSQGFGYADKHRDVPASAETVYRVGSISKLFTDTLVMQLAEQGKLDIDRALQRYLPNFSIKSRFADTAAITPRNIMSHHSGLPGDLVNGMWTQHPRPFGQLVEQLKSEYVSNPANTVFSYSNLGVTLLGTMLETVSATPFSVYADQQLLKPLGMRTARFAPGLEGELASKSYRFGDEKPEAPLRDMPAGGLNASVLDLSRFMTMVFAGGASDGRQLLKPQTVAAMLKPQNADVPLDAGLKVGLGWMLRDNLNIGPIAEHGGATLYQFSLLSLATDHKIGVVVLSNSPNQALQKINNTALKLAVAIKTGQAFRETETPAIETRAPNAAEQSQFGGHYATMLGYVDASNTGDGISADLNGNPLDIVVRPDGRFGIRYWLLGFIPIQPEELAEVGLSLKEIAGRRVLLAHTEGQTVPIGEKIVPTAIPAAWRQRLGDYRIVNLADGDAIVPEHCALRERNGFLVLEYALPSFDIEKQTWALKPIDDEQAITHGLGRGMGDTLRVVKMDGRELIAYSGYLLQKQ
;
A
#
# COMPACT_ATOMS: atom_id res chain seq x y z
N MET A 1 9.61 45.72 -45.85
CA MET A 1 8.29 45.86 -45.18
C MET A 1 8.24 44.85 -44.02
N LYS A 2 8.36 45.34 -42.78
CA LYS A 2 8.37 44.51 -41.56
C LYS A 2 6.93 44.44 -41.01
N SER A 3 6.33 43.27 -41.04
CA SER A 3 5.03 42.98 -40.41
C SER A 3 5.26 42.57 -38.95
N ARG A 4 4.78 43.39 -38.03
CA ARG A 4 4.73 43.10 -36.58
C ARG A 4 3.43 42.36 -36.27
N ILE A 5 3.53 41.14 -35.74
CA ILE A 5 2.41 40.40 -35.15
C ILE A 5 2.35 40.80 -33.68
N PRO A 6 1.22 41.26 -33.14
CA PRO A 6 1.07 41.52 -31.71
C PRO A 6 0.80 40.19 -30.99
N VAL A 7 1.64 39.89 -30.01
CA VAL A 7 1.40 38.82 -29.03
C VAL A 7 0.32 39.30 -28.06
N PHE A 8 -0.88 38.77 -28.21
CA PHE A 8 -1.91 38.91 -27.19
C PHE A 8 -1.61 37.92 -26.05
N LEU A 9 -1.09 38.44 -24.96
CA LEU A 9 -0.97 37.70 -23.68
C LEU A 9 -2.37 37.65 -23.05
N GLY A 10 -3.13 36.62 -23.38
CA GLY A 10 -4.40 36.34 -22.74
C GLY A 10 -4.16 35.85 -21.31
N LEU A 11 -4.39 36.74 -20.34
CA LEU A 11 -4.47 36.41 -18.93
C LEU A 11 -5.71 35.54 -18.71
N LEU A 12 -5.56 34.22 -18.71
CA LEU A 12 -6.59 33.29 -18.26
C LEU A 12 -6.70 33.45 -16.74
N ILE A 13 -7.61 34.32 -16.28
CA ILE A 13 -8.09 34.27 -14.90
C ILE A 13 -8.98 33.05 -14.82
N VAL A 14 -8.43 31.94 -14.32
CA VAL A 14 -9.22 30.82 -13.85
C VAL A 14 -9.97 31.31 -12.62
N LEU A 15 -11.25 31.58 -12.77
CA LEU A 15 -12.17 31.76 -11.66
C LEU A 15 -12.25 30.42 -10.92
N SER A 16 -11.37 30.21 -9.94
CA SER A 16 -11.56 29.20 -8.92
C SER A 16 -12.89 29.50 -8.25
N ALA A 17 -13.86 28.62 -8.41
CA ALA A 17 -15.08 28.65 -7.63
C ALA A 17 -14.66 28.61 -6.16
N CYS A 18 -15.09 29.61 -5.40
CA CYS A 18 -14.71 29.86 -4.02
C CYS A 18 -15.18 28.71 -3.12
N ALA A 19 -14.31 27.74 -2.83
CA ALA A 19 -14.35 27.12 -1.53
C ALA A 19 -14.05 28.25 -0.52
N GLY A 20 -14.97 28.56 0.38
CA GLY A 20 -14.73 29.53 1.45
C GLY A 20 -13.47 29.13 2.21
N GLY A 21 -12.74 30.09 2.81
CA GLY A 21 -11.58 29.76 3.63
C GLY A 21 -11.92 28.77 4.76
N PRO A 22 -10.89 28.24 5.45
CA PRO A 22 -11.11 27.27 6.53
C PRO A 22 -12.04 27.86 7.59
N PRO A 23 -12.92 27.05 8.20
CA PRO A 23 -13.76 27.50 9.30
C PRO A 23 -12.90 28.12 10.42
N PRO A 24 -13.41 29.16 11.14
CA PRO A 24 -12.67 29.80 12.23
C PRO A 24 -12.17 28.77 13.24
N ARG A 25 -10.90 28.85 13.63
CA ARG A 25 -10.31 27.95 14.62
C ARG A 25 -11.06 28.06 15.95
N ARG A 26 -11.31 26.91 16.58
CA ARG A 26 -11.80 26.81 17.95
C ARG A 26 -10.70 26.30 18.86
N GLU A 27 -10.53 26.92 20.02
CA GLU A 27 -9.51 26.52 21.01
C GLU A 27 -10.07 25.61 22.10
N THR A 28 -11.40 25.56 22.26
CA THR A 28 -12.09 24.80 23.30
C THR A 28 -13.23 23.97 22.74
N TRP A 29 -13.39 22.79 23.28
CA TRP A 29 -14.40 21.82 22.86
C TRP A 29 -15.35 21.49 23.99
N GLN A 30 -16.64 21.28 23.67
CA GLN A 30 -17.54 20.55 24.52
C GLN A 30 -17.43 19.07 24.15
N PRO A 31 -17.03 18.17 25.08
CA PRO A 31 -16.93 16.73 24.80
C PRO A 31 -18.23 16.21 24.16
N GLY A 32 -18.10 15.47 23.05
CA GLY A 32 -19.22 14.93 22.29
C GLY A 32 -19.91 15.88 21.32
N ASP A 33 -19.53 17.16 21.22
CA ASP A 33 -20.05 18.07 20.20
C ASP A 33 -19.20 18.04 18.92
N TYR A 34 -19.56 17.15 18.01
CA TYR A 34 -18.86 16.95 16.73
C TYR A 34 -19.25 17.93 15.60
N ARG A 35 -20.07 18.97 15.85
CA ARG A 35 -20.53 19.91 14.80
C ARG A 35 -19.38 20.66 14.12
N TYR A 36 -18.40 21.10 14.89
CA TYR A 36 -17.23 21.76 14.30
C TYR A 36 -16.41 20.79 13.43
N LEU A 37 -16.23 19.56 13.88
CA LEU A 37 -15.54 18.52 13.12
C LEU A 37 -16.22 18.31 11.75
N GLN A 38 -17.53 18.19 11.72
CA GLN A 38 -18.31 18.04 10.49
C GLN A 38 -18.05 19.21 9.53
N THR A 39 -18.13 20.44 10.05
CA THR A 39 -17.92 21.66 9.24
C THR A 39 -16.48 21.73 8.71
N TYR A 40 -15.50 21.48 9.57
CA TYR A 40 -14.09 21.56 9.20
C TYR A 40 -13.69 20.47 8.20
N LEU A 41 -14.11 19.24 8.45
CA LEU A 41 -13.77 18.12 7.55
C LEU A 41 -14.52 18.21 6.22
N SER A 42 -15.75 18.74 6.18
CA SER A 42 -16.41 18.98 4.90
C SER A 42 -15.62 19.96 4.05
N TRP A 43 -15.19 21.09 4.61
CA TRP A 43 -14.31 22.03 3.92
C TRP A 43 -12.99 21.39 3.48
N LEU A 44 -12.33 20.63 4.35
CA LEU A 44 -11.06 19.99 4.04
C LEU A 44 -11.22 18.97 2.91
N ILE A 45 -12.26 18.13 2.97
CA ILE A 45 -12.54 17.10 1.96
C ILE A 45 -12.80 17.75 0.61
N GLU A 46 -13.71 18.73 0.53
CA GLU A 46 -14.02 19.44 -0.70
C GLU A 46 -12.78 20.10 -1.30
N THR A 47 -11.96 20.77 -0.46
CA THR A 47 -10.69 21.37 -0.89
C THR A 47 -9.71 20.32 -1.46
N GLN A 48 -9.60 19.15 -0.83
CA GLN A 48 -8.71 18.09 -1.31
C GLN A 48 -9.26 17.40 -2.57
N MET A 49 -10.57 17.24 -2.68
CA MET A 49 -11.21 16.69 -3.87
C MET A 49 -10.95 17.57 -5.09
N ASP A 50 -11.13 18.89 -4.94
CA ASP A 50 -10.83 19.84 -6.01
C ASP A 50 -9.35 19.84 -6.40
N LYS A 51 -8.44 19.84 -5.41
CA LYS A 51 -6.98 19.86 -5.62
C LYS A 51 -6.48 18.60 -6.36
N GLN A 52 -7.10 17.45 -6.13
CA GLN A 52 -6.60 16.16 -6.62
C GLN A 52 -7.54 15.46 -7.63
N ALA A 53 -8.55 16.16 -8.12
CA ALA A 53 -9.56 15.66 -9.06
C ALA A 53 -10.21 14.33 -8.57
N ILE A 54 -10.64 14.30 -7.32
CA ILE A 54 -11.34 13.16 -6.72
C ILE A 54 -12.82 13.28 -7.05
N GLU A 55 -13.40 12.29 -7.74
CA GLU A 55 -14.80 12.34 -8.18
C GLU A 55 -15.79 12.00 -7.08
N GLY A 56 -15.46 11.06 -6.21
CA GLY A 56 -16.32 10.65 -5.11
C GLY A 56 -15.55 10.14 -3.90
N LEU A 57 -16.04 10.51 -2.72
CA LEU A 57 -15.46 10.13 -1.44
C LEU A 57 -16.56 9.91 -0.40
N SER A 58 -16.36 8.94 0.49
CA SER A 58 -17.22 8.75 1.67
C SER A 58 -16.37 8.60 2.92
N ILE A 59 -16.88 9.16 4.04
CA ILE A 59 -16.21 9.11 5.34
C ILE A 59 -17.19 8.67 6.42
N ALA A 60 -16.70 7.93 7.43
CA ALA A 60 -17.40 7.76 8.70
C ALA A 60 -16.44 7.89 9.88
N ILE A 61 -16.96 8.44 10.98
CA ILE A 61 -16.25 8.59 12.25
C ILE A 61 -17.05 7.88 13.33
N VAL A 62 -16.34 7.04 14.07
CA VAL A 62 -16.88 6.25 15.17
C VAL A 62 -16.27 6.73 16.49
N ASP A 63 -17.12 6.96 17.49
CA ASP A 63 -16.74 7.17 18.87
C ASP A 63 -17.27 5.99 19.70
N ASP A 64 -16.36 5.09 20.08
CA ASP A 64 -16.61 3.80 20.74
C ASP A 64 -17.67 2.97 19.98
N GLN A 65 -18.94 2.99 20.39
CA GLN A 65 -20.01 2.20 19.80
C GLN A 65 -20.94 3.00 18.88
N GLN A 66 -20.64 4.30 18.64
CA GLN A 66 -21.53 5.19 17.92
C GLN A 66 -20.85 5.78 16.66
N VAL A 67 -21.56 5.73 15.55
CA VAL A 67 -21.21 6.53 14.37
C VAL A 67 -21.63 7.96 14.66
N VAL A 68 -20.65 8.85 14.93
CA VAL A 68 -20.91 10.26 15.27
C VAL A 68 -21.01 11.16 14.06
N TRP A 69 -20.49 10.71 12.92
CA TRP A 69 -20.65 11.35 11.62
C TRP A 69 -20.40 10.38 10.49
N SER A 70 -21.19 10.50 9.43
CA SER A 70 -20.93 9.82 8.14
C SER A 70 -21.50 10.64 7.01
N GLN A 71 -20.75 10.77 5.91
CA GLN A 71 -21.17 11.57 4.75
C GLN A 71 -20.47 11.10 3.48
N GLY A 72 -21.13 11.30 2.33
CA GLY A 72 -20.53 11.20 1.01
C GLY A 72 -20.35 12.57 0.39
N PHE A 73 -19.38 12.70 -0.51
CA PHE A 73 -19.01 13.90 -1.24
C PHE A 73 -18.81 13.56 -2.72
N GLY A 74 -19.20 14.45 -3.62
CA GLY A 74 -19.10 14.22 -5.05
C GLY A 74 -20.01 13.09 -5.52
N TYR A 75 -19.58 12.27 -6.47
CA TYR A 75 -20.39 11.30 -7.19
C TYR A 75 -19.93 9.85 -7.00
N ALA A 76 -20.88 8.97 -6.73
CA ALA A 76 -20.73 7.53 -6.87
C ALA A 76 -20.75 7.11 -8.36
N ASP A 77 -21.62 7.75 -9.14
CA ASP A 77 -21.73 7.62 -10.59
C ASP A 77 -22.01 8.98 -11.22
N LYS A 78 -20.98 9.60 -11.77
CA LYS A 78 -21.05 10.95 -12.36
C LYS A 78 -21.89 11.00 -13.60
N HIS A 79 -21.89 9.94 -14.42
CA HIS A 79 -22.69 9.91 -15.66
C HIS A 79 -24.19 9.86 -15.40
N ARG A 80 -24.61 9.30 -14.29
CA ARG A 80 -26.01 9.19 -13.89
C ARG A 80 -26.40 10.23 -12.82
N ASP A 81 -25.54 11.18 -12.50
CA ASP A 81 -25.71 12.15 -11.42
C ASP A 81 -26.07 11.50 -10.07
N VAL A 82 -25.52 10.30 -9.77
CA VAL A 82 -25.72 9.63 -8.51
C VAL A 82 -24.70 10.14 -7.50
N PRO A 83 -25.11 10.89 -6.45
CA PRO A 83 -24.18 11.40 -5.46
C PRO A 83 -23.57 10.27 -4.63
N ALA A 84 -22.34 10.43 -4.18
CA ALA A 84 -21.77 9.56 -3.17
C ALA A 84 -22.47 9.80 -1.82
N SER A 85 -22.64 8.73 -1.05
CA SER A 85 -23.29 8.74 0.27
C SER A 85 -22.53 7.85 1.25
N ALA A 86 -22.93 7.84 2.52
CA ALA A 86 -22.38 6.92 3.49
C ALA A 86 -22.71 5.45 3.17
N GLU A 87 -23.72 5.17 2.36
CA GLU A 87 -24.13 3.84 1.92
C GLU A 87 -23.46 3.40 0.61
N THR A 88 -22.77 4.31 -0.08
CA THR A 88 -22.04 3.99 -1.31
C THR A 88 -21.02 2.88 -1.04
N VAL A 89 -21.06 1.85 -1.87
CA VAL A 89 -20.17 0.68 -1.76
C VAL A 89 -18.96 0.87 -2.66
N TYR A 90 -17.78 0.71 -2.08
CA TYR A 90 -16.49 0.79 -2.76
C TYR A 90 -15.76 -0.53 -2.70
N ARG A 91 -14.80 -0.74 -3.60
CA ARG A 91 -13.77 -1.76 -3.44
C ARG A 91 -12.76 -1.25 -2.39
N VAL A 92 -12.71 -1.90 -1.24
CA VAL A 92 -11.88 -1.40 -0.13
C VAL A 92 -10.44 -1.92 -0.18
N GLY A 93 -10.09 -2.67 -1.24
CA GLY A 93 -8.73 -3.17 -1.43
C GLY A 93 -8.22 -3.92 -0.20
N SER A 94 -7.02 -3.60 0.22
CA SER A 94 -6.31 -4.33 1.28
C SER A 94 -6.93 -4.23 2.68
N ILE A 95 -7.91 -3.39 2.94
CA ILE A 95 -8.71 -3.47 4.17
C ILE A 95 -9.35 -4.88 4.30
N SER A 96 -9.56 -5.58 3.19
CA SER A 96 -9.98 -6.99 3.14
C SER A 96 -9.17 -7.91 4.04
N LYS A 97 -7.86 -7.64 4.19
CA LYS A 97 -6.95 -8.46 5.00
C LYS A 97 -7.35 -8.50 6.47
N LEU A 98 -7.82 -7.38 7.01
CA LEU A 98 -8.31 -7.32 8.39
C LEU A 98 -9.44 -8.33 8.64
N PHE A 99 -10.30 -8.55 7.64
CA PHE A 99 -11.40 -9.50 7.71
C PHE A 99 -10.92 -10.94 7.55
N THR A 100 -10.03 -11.20 6.57
CA THR A 100 -9.43 -12.52 6.37
C THR A 100 -8.67 -12.96 7.62
N ASP A 101 -7.87 -12.09 8.21
CA ASP A 101 -7.08 -12.36 9.40
C ASP A 101 -7.97 -12.54 10.64
N THR A 102 -9.06 -11.79 10.75
CA THR A 102 -10.08 -12.00 11.78
C THR A 102 -10.70 -13.40 11.68
N LEU A 103 -11.02 -13.87 10.46
CA LEU A 103 -11.55 -15.23 10.25
C LEU A 103 -10.51 -16.32 10.61
N VAL A 104 -9.23 -16.09 10.30
CA VAL A 104 -8.14 -16.99 10.75
C VAL A 104 -8.11 -17.07 12.27
N MET A 105 -8.19 -15.91 12.95
CA MET A 105 -8.17 -15.86 14.41
C MET A 105 -9.42 -16.49 15.04
N GLN A 106 -10.59 -16.42 14.38
CA GLN A 106 -11.79 -17.16 14.83
C GLN A 106 -11.58 -18.69 14.79
N LEU A 107 -10.98 -19.22 13.71
CA LEU A 107 -10.66 -20.65 13.63
C LEU A 107 -9.60 -21.05 14.65
N ALA A 108 -8.63 -20.18 14.93
CA ALA A 108 -7.65 -20.42 15.98
C ALA A 108 -8.29 -20.50 17.37
N GLU A 109 -9.21 -19.59 17.69
CA GLU A 109 -9.96 -19.66 18.97
C GLU A 109 -10.83 -20.91 19.12
N GLN A 110 -11.33 -21.44 17.99
CA GLN A 110 -12.09 -22.69 17.95
C GLN A 110 -11.19 -23.93 18.06
N GLY A 111 -9.86 -23.77 18.12
CA GLY A 111 -8.90 -24.86 18.15
C GLY A 111 -8.78 -25.63 16.83
N LYS A 112 -9.36 -25.13 15.74
CA LYS A 112 -9.33 -25.76 14.41
C LYS A 112 -8.00 -25.55 13.69
N LEU A 113 -7.27 -24.50 14.06
CA LEU A 113 -5.92 -24.24 13.59
C LEU A 113 -5.06 -23.62 14.70
N ASP A 114 -3.74 -23.72 14.55
CA ASP A 114 -2.74 -23.06 15.35
C ASP A 114 -1.93 -22.15 14.42
N ILE A 115 -1.95 -20.84 14.68
CA ILE A 115 -1.33 -19.84 13.81
C ILE A 115 0.21 -19.95 13.79
N ASP A 116 0.81 -20.70 14.71
CA ASP A 116 2.25 -20.90 14.84
C ASP A 116 2.74 -22.21 14.19
N ARG A 117 1.83 -23.01 13.62
CA ARG A 117 2.18 -24.20 12.86
C ARG A 117 2.41 -23.90 11.39
N ALA A 118 3.28 -24.72 10.78
CA ALA A 118 3.57 -24.61 9.36
C ALA A 118 2.28 -24.65 8.51
N LEU A 119 2.18 -23.77 7.52
CA LEU A 119 1.02 -23.66 6.61
C LEU A 119 0.70 -24.99 5.92
N GLN A 120 1.72 -25.81 5.60
CA GLN A 120 1.56 -27.14 4.99
C GLN A 120 0.69 -28.08 5.81
N ARG A 121 0.56 -27.89 7.14
CA ARG A 121 -0.36 -28.68 7.97
C ARG A 121 -1.81 -28.51 7.53
N TYR A 122 -2.15 -27.33 7.02
CA TYR A 122 -3.52 -26.95 6.62
C TYR A 122 -3.70 -26.97 5.10
N LEU A 123 -2.61 -26.80 4.36
CA LEU A 123 -2.53 -26.89 2.91
C LEU A 123 -1.48 -27.93 2.50
N PRO A 124 -1.77 -29.24 2.54
CA PRO A 124 -0.78 -30.29 2.30
C PRO A 124 -0.11 -30.23 0.92
N ASN A 125 -0.82 -29.67 -0.07
CA ASN A 125 -0.30 -29.51 -1.43
C ASN A 125 0.57 -28.26 -1.61
N PHE A 126 0.62 -27.36 -0.61
CA PHE A 126 1.44 -26.17 -0.65
C PHE A 126 2.93 -26.53 -0.54
N SER A 127 3.69 -26.05 -1.50
CA SER A 127 5.14 -26.01 -1.42
C SER A 127 5.68 -24.81 -2.17
N ILE A 128 6.82 -24.31 -1.76
CA ILE A 128 7.58 -23.25 -2.41
C ILE A 128 9.07 -23.55 -2.23
N LYS A 129 9.89 -23.22 -3.21
CA LYS A 129 11.34 -23.44 -3.13
C LYS A 129 11.99 -22.42 -2.20
N SER A 130 13.08 -22.81 -1.56
CA SER A 130 13.92 -21.91 -0.77
C SER A 130 15.38 -22.04 -1.20
N ARG A 131 16.07 -20.91 -1.29
CA ARG A 131 17.52 -20.84 -1.46
C ARG A 131 18.23 -20.63 -0.12
N PHE A 132 17.48 -20.50 0.95
CA PHE A 132 18.00 -20.25 2.27
C PHE A 132 18.08 -21.58 3.04
N ALA A 133 19.23 -21.83 3.65
CA ALA A 133 19.36 -22.89 4.64
C ALA A 133 18.72 -22.42 5.96
N ASP A 134 18.19 -23.32 6.76
CA ASP A 134 17.72 -23.06 8.12
C ASP A 134 16.74 -21.87 8.26
N THR A 135 15.75 -21.80 7.37
CA THR A 135 14.68 -20.79 7.48
C THR A 135 13.54 -21.29 8.36
N ALA A 136 12.93 -20.37 9.14
CA ALA A 136 11.71 -20.66 9.88
C ALA A 136 10.57 -21.07 8.93
N ALA A 137 9.62 -21.85 9.44
CA ALA A 137 8.46 -22.26 8.66
C ALA A 137 7.57 -21.06 8.30
N ILE A 138 6.94 -21.14 7.13
CA ILE A 138 5.83 -20.24 6.78
C ILE A 138 4.63 -20.65 7.61
N THR A 139 4.10 -19.72 8.42
CA THR A 139 2.99 -19.93 9.35
C THR A 139 1.90 -18.91 9.10
N PRO A 140 0.64 -19.17 9.50
CA PRO A 140 -0.40 -18.14 9.44
C PRO A 140 -0.02 -16.85 10.18
N ARG A 141 0.68 -16.92 11.33
CA ARG A 141 1.17 -15.74 12.05
C ARG A 141 2.08 -14.86 11.21
N ASN A 142 3.14 -15.44 10.63
CA ASN A 142 4.09 -14.62 9.86
C ASN A 142 3.53 -14.19 8.50
N ILE A 143 2.49 -14.84 8.00
CA ILE A 143 1.73 -14.33 6.85
C ILE A 143 0.91 -13.09 7.27
N MET A 144 0.12 -13.15 8.35
CA MET A 144 -0.69 -12.03 8.83
C MET A 144 0.16 -10.81 9.22
N SER A 145 1.40 -11.02 9.65
CA SER A 145 2.35 -9.93 9.96
C SER A 145 3.26 -9.55 8.79
N HIS A 146 3.10 -10.17 7.60
CA HIS A 146 3.93 -9.94 6.43
C HIS A 146 5.43 -10.26 6.61
N HIS A 147 5.72 -11.28 7.42
CA HIS A 147 7.09 -11.78 7.68
C HIS A 147 7.30 -13.21 7.20
N SER A 148 6.42 -13.72 6.35
CA SER A 148 6.52 -15.09 5.83
C SER A 148 7.66 -15.31 4.83
N GLY A 149 8.17 -14.22 4.23
CA GLY A 149 9.13 -14.28 3.14
C GLY A 149 8.55 -14.73 1.80
N LEU A 150 7.24 -14.91 1.70
CA LEU A 150 6.56 -15.20 0.42
C LEU A 150 6.71 -14.02 -0.54
N PRO A 151 6.73 -14.28 -1.88
CA PRO A 151 6.64 -13.21 -2.87
C PRO A 151 5.47 -12.28 -2.61
N GLY A 152 5.61 -11.01 -2.99
CA GLY A 152 4.56 -10.04 -2.82
C GLY A 152 3.30 -10.40 -3.58
N ASP A 153 3.46 -10.71 -4.86
CA ASP A 153 2.38 -10.98 -5.81
C ASP A 153 2.83 -11.97 -6.91
N LEU A 154 1.87 -12.67 -7.50
CA LEU A 154 1.96 -13.23 -8.84
C LEU A 154 1.01 -12.44 -9.74
N VAL A 155 1.56 -11.41 -10.39
CA VAL A 155 0.77 -10.35 -11.02
C VAL A 155 0.00 -10.83 -12.25
N ASN A 156 0.59 -11.71 -13.08
CA ASN A 156 -0.07 -12.23 -14.27
C ASN A 156 -1.41 -12.91 -13.91
N GLY A 157 -2.51 -12.41 -14.49
CA GLY A 157 -3.87 -12.88 -14.24
C GLY A 157 -4.44 -12.53 -12.86
N MET A 158 -3.82 -11.59 -12.14
CA MET A 158 -4.34 -11.08 -10.87
C MET A 158 -5.56 -10.17 -11.08
N TRP A 159 -5.52 -9.33 -12.10
CA TRP A 159 -6.57 -8.40 -12.51
C TRP A 159 -6.99 -8.69 -13.95
N THR A 160 -7.99 -9.53 -14.14
CA THR A 160 -8.40 -10.00 -15.48
C THR A 160 -9.91 -10.15 -15.56
N GLN A 161 -10.46 -10.11 -16.78
CA GLN A 161 -11.90 -10.28 -16.97
C GLN A 161 -12.40 -11.66 -16.51
N HIS A 162 -11.54 -12.68 -16.55
CA HIS A 162 -11.85 -14.05 -16.17
C HIS A 162 -10.84 -14.61 -15.17
N PRO A 163 -10.84 -14.12 -13.89
CA PRO A 163 -9.86 -14.55 -12.91
C PRO A 163 -10.03 -16.04 -12.59
N ARG A 164 -8.92 -16.77 -12.61
CA ARG A 164 -8.91 -18.16 -12.16
C ARG A 164 -9.19 -18.23 -10.66
N PRO A 165 -9.72 -19.36 -10.15
CA PRO A 165 -9.85 -19.54 -8.71
C PRO A 165 -8.51 -19.31 -7.99
N PHE A 166 -8.50 -18.48 -6.95
CA PHE A 166 -7.27 -18.12 -6.24
C PHE A 166 -6.57 -19.32 -5.57
N GLY A 167 -7.31 -20.38 -5.23
CA GLY A 167 -6.72 -21.63 -4.71
C GLY A 167 -5.75 -22.30 -5.65
N GLN A 168 -5.80 -22.03 -6.98
CA GLN A 168 -4.84 -22.55 -7.96
C GLN A 168 -3.43 -21.96 -7.79
N LEU A 169 -3.27 -20.87 -7.05
CA LEU A 169 -1.96 -20.29 -6.71
C LEU A 169 -1.06 -21.30 -5.96
N VAL A 170 -1.64 -22.21 -5.19
CA VAL A 170 -0.89 -23.29 -4.50
C VAL A 170 -0.05 -24.10 -5.47
N GLU A 171 -0.59 -24.45 -6.66
CA GLU A 171 0.15 -25.19 -7.69
C GLU A 171 1.23 -24.34 -8.36
N GLN A 172 0.96 -23.08 -8.63
CA GLN A 172 1.92 -22.18 -9.27
C GLN A 172 3.15 -21.94 -8.37
N LEU A 173 2.94 -21.88 -7.05
CA LEU A 173 4.01 -21.65 -6.08
C LEU A 173 5.04 -22.77 -6.00
N LYS A 174 4.74 -23.99 -6.41
CA LYS A 174 5.69 -25.10 -6.45
C LYS A 174 6.95 -24.80 -7.29
N SER A 175 6.80 -23.92 -8.26
CA SER A 175 7.92 -23.49 -9.11
C SER A 175 8.59 -22.21 -8.64
N GLU A 176 7.99 -21.45 -7.72
CA GLU A 176 8.49 -20.17 -7.21
C GLU A 176 9.42 -20.33 -6.00
N TYR A 177 10.09 -19.26 -5.64
CA TYR A 177 11.01 -19.19 -4.50
C TYR A 177 10.52 -18.21 -3.45
N VAL A 178 10.77 -18.49 -2.18
CA VAL A 178 10.65 -17.47 -1.14
C VAL A 178 11.62 -16.32 -1.42
N SER A 179 11.16 -15.09 -1.23
CA SER A 179 11.92 -13.87 -1.49
C SER A 179 12.93 -13.59 -0.39
N ASN A 180 12.55 -13.87 0.87
CA ASN A 180 13.35 -13.66 2.07
C ASN A 180 13.17 -14.85 3.04
N PRO A 181 14.13 -15.09 3.97
CA PRO A 181 13.87 -16.00 5.08
C PRO A 181 12.70 -15.50 5.93
N ALA A 182 11.85 -16.40 6.39
CA ALA A 182 10.74 -16.01 7.26
C ALA A 182 11.24 -15.34 8.57
N ASN A 183 10.51 -14.36 9.07
CA ASN A 183 10.79 -13.59 10.29
C ASN A 183 12.08 -12.75 10.25
N THR A 184 12.55 -12.35 9.06
CA THR A 184 13.79 -11.54 8.94
C THR A 184 13.56 -10.10 8.52
N VAL A 185 12.49 -9.82 7.79
CA VAL A 185 12.15 -8.48 7.28
C VAL A 185 10.66 -8.42 6.95
N PHE A 186 10.07 -7.26 7.16
CA PHE A 186 8.74 -6.95 6.66
C PHE A 186 8.73 -6.95 5.13
N SER A 187 7.92 -7.82 4.54
CA SER A 187 7.70 -7.91 3.09
C SER A 187 6.23 -8.16 2.80
N TYR A 188 5.53 -7.08 2.47
CA TYR A 188 4.08 -7.13 2.25
C TYR A 188 3.71 -8.11 1.13
N SER A 189 2.80 -9.07 1.41
CA SER A 189 2.42 -10.12 0.47
C SER A 189 0.90 -10.28 0.37
N ASN A 190 0.33 -9.90 -0.77
CA ASN A 190 -1.07 -10.24 -1.10
C ASN A 190 -1.20 -11.75 -1.31
N LEU A 191 -0.19 -12.35 -1.93
CA LEU A 191 -0.12 -13.79 -2.16
C LEU A 191 -0.24 -14.58 -0.85
N GLY A 192 0.47 -14.16 0.19
CA GLY A 192 0.40 -14.79 1.51
C GLY A 192 -1.02 -14.77 2.08
N VAL A 193 -1.70 -13.62 2.07
CA VAL A 193 -3.06 -13.52 2.59
C VAL A 193 -4.06 -14.26 1.70
N THR A 194 -3.81 -14.35 0.39
CA THR A 194 -4.61 -15.18 -0.50
C THR A 194 -4.50 -16.67 -0.15
N LEU A 195 -3.31 -17.14 0.27
CA LEU A 195 -3.14 -18.49 0.79
C LEU A 195 -3.86 -18.71 2.12
N LEU A 196 -3.96 -17.68 2.99
CA LEU A 196 -4.82 -17.77 4.18
C LEU A 196 -6.28 -17.97 3.79
N GLY A 197 -6.78 -17.30 2.74
CA GLY A 197 -8.11 -17.56 2.20
C GLY A 197 -8.29 -19.00 1.73
N THR A 198 -7.31 -19.57 1.01
CA THR A 198 -7.31 -20.97 0.59
C THR A 198 -7.29 -21.91 1.81
N MET A 199 -6.53 -21.56 2.85
CA MET A 199 -6.49 -22.30 4.11
C MET A 199 -7.86 -22.26 4.81
N LEU A 200 -8.52 -21.10 4.85
CA LEU A 200 -9.86 -20.95 5.41
C LEU A 200 -10.87 -21.86 4.69
N GLU A 201 -10.86 -21.89 3.35
CA GLU A 201 -11.71 -22.82 2.57
C GLU A 201 -11.44 -24.29 2.93
N THR A 202 -10.16 -24.66 3.02
CA THR A 202 -9.76 -26.04 3.31
C THR A 202 -10.19 -26.47 4.72
N VAL A 203 -9.92 -25.64 5.73
CA VAL A 203 -10.21 -25.95 7.14
C VAL A 203 -11.70 -25.91 7.44
N SER A 204 -12.45 -24.98 6.83
CA SER A 204 -13.88 -24.83 7.04
C SER A 204 -14.74 -25.70 6.11
N ALA A 205 -14.16 -26.29 5.08
CA ALA A 205 -14.86 -26.98 3.98
C ALA A 205 -15.97 -26.10 3.34
N THR A 206 -15.76 -24.78 3.32
CA THR A 206 -16.75 -23.81 2.81
C THR A 206 -16.03 -22.79 1.92
N PRO A 207 -16.59 -22.42 0.76
CA PRO A 207 -16.01 -21.37 -0.07
C PRO A 207 -15.78 -20.08 0.71
N PHE A 208 -14.63 -19.43 0.48
CA PHE A 208 -14.16 -18.29 1.27
C PHE A 208 -15.20 -17.16 1.42
N SER A 209 -15.81 -16.74 0.30
CA SER A 209 -16.81 -15.66 0.32
C SER A 209 -18.05 -16.02 1.15
N VAL A 210 -18.49 -17.28 1.05
CA VAL A 210 -19.62 -17.81 1.85
C VAL A 210 -19.25 -17.89 3.32
N TYR A 211 -18.05 -18.37 3.63
CA TYR A 211 -17.55 -18.46 5.00
C TYR A 211 -17.44 -17.08 5.65
N ALA A 212 -16.85 -16.11 4.93
CA ALA A 212 -16.72 -14.73 5.38
C ALA A 212 -18.09 -14.07 5.63
N ASP A 213 -19.04 -14.26 4.74
CA ASP A 213 -20.39 -13.75 4.88
C ASP A 213 -21.08 -14.32 6.14
N GLN A 214 -21.01 -15.63 6.33
CA GLN A 214 -21.70 -16.33 7.43
C GLN A 214 -21.04 -16.09 8.80
N GLN A 215 -19.70 -16.05 8.87
CA GLN A 215 -18.98 -16.03 10.13
C GLN A 215 -18.62 -14.61 10.60
N LEU A 216 -18.61 -13.62 9.69
CA LEU A 216 -18.16 -12.27 10.03
C LEU A 216 -19.10 -11.17 9.51
N LEU A 217 -19.37 -11.08 8.20
CA LEU A 217 -20.09 -9.93 7.65
C LEU A 217 -21.54 -9.85 8.16
N LYS A 218 -22.32 -10.92 8.05
CA LYS A 218 -23.69 -10.97 8.59
C LYS A 218 -23.76 -10.80 10.10
N PRO A 219 -22.92 -11.50 10.91
CA PRO A 219 -22.90 -11.29 12.35
C PRO A 219 -22.55 -9.87 12.78
N LEU A 220 -21.76 -9.13 11.97
CA LEU A 220 -21.48 -7.71 12.19
C LEU A 220 -22.61 -6.78 11.74
N GLY A 221 -23.63 -7.29 11.03
CA GLY A 221 -24.66 -6.46 10.42
C GLY A 221 -24.18 -5.61 9.24
N MET A 222 -23.11 -6.02 8.58
CA MET A 222 -22.57 -5.37 7.37
C MET A 222 -23.43 -5.75 6.16
N ARG A 223 -24.46 -4.95 5.91
CA ARG A 223 -25.56 -5.33 4.99
C ARG A 223 -25.19 -5.27 3.52
N THR A 224 -24.30 -4.38 3.15
CA THR A 224 -23.88 -4.17 1.74
C THR A 224 -22.53 -4.79 1.44
N ALA A 225 -21.80 -5.22 2.48
CA ALA A 225 -20.47 -5.78 2.32
C ALA A 225 -20.50 -7.20 1.75
N ARG A 226 -19.55 -7.47 0.85
CA ARG A 226 -19.32 -8.81 0.31
C ARG A 226 -17.90 -8.98 -0.22
N PHE A 227 -17.37 -10.19 -0.14
CA PHE A 227 -16.19 -10.58 -0.90
C PHE A 227 -16.59 -11.02 -2.31
N ALA A 228 -16.11 -10.29 -3.32
CA ALA A 228 -16.36 -10.60 -4.72
C ALA A 228 -15.18 -10.14 -5.60
N PRO A 229 -14.95 -10.78 -6.76
CA PRO A 229 -13.89 -10.36 -7.69
C PRO A 229 -14.11 -8.94 -8.23
N GLY A 230 -15.34 -8.53 -8.45
CA GLY A 230 -15.74 -7.21 -8.95
C GLY A 230 -16.68 -6.48 -8.02
N LEU A 231 -17.05 -5.26 -8.40
CA LEU A 231 -18.00 -4.42 -7.69
C LEU A 231 -19.25 -4.21 -8.56
N GLU A 232 -20.41 -4.62 -8.07
CA GLU A 232 -21.70 -4.54 -8.76
C GLU A 232 -22.82 -4.17 -7.78
N GLY A 233 -23.93 -3.66 -8.32
CA GLY A 233 -25.14 -3.33 -7.56
C GLY A 233 -25.49 -1.83 -7.63
N GLU A 234 -26.68 -1.49 -7.11
CA GLU A 234 -27.22 -0.12 -7.18
C GLU A 234 -26.39 0.89 -6.38
N LEU A 235 -25.81 0.47 -5.25
CA LEU A 235 -24.97 1.31 -4.41
C LEU A 235 -23.50 1.31 -4.81
N ALA A 236 -23.13 0.57 -5.87
CA ALA A 236 -21.76 0.44 -6.31
C ALA A 236 -21.20 1.74 -6.89
N SER A 237 -20.08 2.19 -6.37
CA SER A 237 -19.35 3.32 -6.93
C SER A 237 -18.68 2.94 -8.25
N LYS A 238 -18.71 3.82 -9.22
CA LYS A 238 -17.83 3.79 -10.38
C LYS A 238 -16.41 4.20 -9.98
N SER A 239 -15.43 3.82 -10.78
CA SER A 239 -14.03 4.23 -10.57
C SER A 239 -13.62 5.29 -11.58
N TYR A 240 -12.82 6.26 -11.15
CA TYR A 240 -12.42 7.40 -11.97
C TYR A 240 -10.91 7.62 -11.90
N ARG A 241 -10.36 8.20 -12.97
CA ARG A 241 -8.99 8.70 -12.99
C ARG A 241 -8.93 10.00 -13.80
N PHE A 242 -8.48 11.09 -13.19
CA PHE A 242 -8.45 12.43 -13.79
C PHE A 242 -9.79 12.86 -14.39
N GLY A 243 -10.91 12.53 -13.74
CA GLY A 243 -12.26 12.85 -14.18
C GLY A 243 -12.91 11.85 -15.14
N ASP A 244 -12.16 10.93 -15.72
CA ASP A 244 -12.64 9.89 -16.63
C ASP A 244 -13.05 8.62 -15.87
N GLU A 245 -14.17 8.02 -16.25
CA GLU A 245 -14.56 6.68 -15.76
C GLU A 245 -13.55 5.63 -16.25
N LYS A 246 -13.03 4.83 -15.32
CA LYS A 246 -12.09 3.74 -15.57
C LYS A 246 -12.60 2.44 -14.93
N PRO A 247 -13.26 1.56 -15.68
CA PRO A 247 -13.71 0.27 -15.15
C PRO A 247 -12.54 -0.55 -14.63
N GLU A 248 -12.71 -1.13 -13.45
CA GLU A 248 -11.72 -2.04 -12.88
C GLU A 248 -12.01 -3.49 -13.25
N ALA A 249 -10.97 -4.20 -13.68
CA ALA A 249 -11.06 -5.63 -13.91
C ALA A 249 -11.35 -6.39 -12.59
N PRO A 250 -11.99 -7.56 -12.67
CA PRO A 250 -12.13 -8.47 -11.55
C PRO A 250 -10.78 -8.90 -10.96
N LEU A 251 -10.72 -9.07 -9.64
CA LEU A 251 -9.54 -9.45 -8.87
C LEU A 251 -9.57 -10.96 -8.54
N ARG A 252 -8.49 -11.68 -8.88
CA ARG A 252 -8.28 -13.07 -8.47
C ARG A 252 -8.10 -13.20 -6.96
N ASP A 253 -7.27 -12.35 -6.36
CA ASP A 253 -6.77 -12.46 -4.99
C ASP A 253 -7.79 -11.90 -3.96
N MET A 254 -9.04 -12.39 -4.04
CA MET A 254 -10.17 -11.91 -3.21
C MET A 254 -9.87 -11.87 -1.70
N PRO A 255 -9.24 -12.87 -1.08
CA PRO A 255 -8.96 -12.81 0.35
C PRO A 255 -8.07 -11.63 0.76
N ALA A 256 -7.21 -11.18 -0.16
CA ALA A 256 -6.28 -10.08 0.08
C ALA A 256 -6.84 -8.70 -0.30
N GLY A 257 -7.86 -8.62 -1.18
CA GLY A 257 -8.29 -7.33 -1.74
C GLY A 257 -9.72 -7.26 -2.26
N GLY A 258 -10.54 -8.31 -2.14
CA GLY A 258 -11.85 -8.41 -2.79
C GLY A 258 -13.06 -8.02 -1.93
N LEU A 259 -12.88 -7.44 -0.75
CA LEU A 259 -13.99 -6.91 0.02
C LEU A 259 -14.53 -5.64 -0.65
N ASN A 260 -15.84 -5.62 -0.86
CA ASN A 260 -16.61 -4.45 -1.24
C ASN A 260 -17.45 -4.03 -0.04
N ALA A 261 -17.43 -2.77 0.36
CA ALA A 261 -18.11 -2.30 1.56
C ALA A 261 -18.37 -0.79 1.52
N SER A 262 -19.36 -0.33 2.29
CA SER A 262 -19.61 1.07 2.58
C SER A 262 -18.86 1.53 3.84
N VAL A 263 -18.76 2.84 4.08
CA VAL A 263 -18.21 3.35 5.34
C VAL A 263 -19.06 2.96 6.55
N LEU A 264 -20.37 2.76 6.36
CA LEU A 264 -21.28 2.28 7.43
C LEU A 264 -21.00 0.81 7.77
N ASP A 265 -20.75 -0.05 6.77
CA ASP A 265 -20.33 -1.43 7.02
C ASP A 265 -19.01 -1.46 7.81
N LEU A 266 -17.99 -0.73 7.35
CA LEU A 266 -16.69 -0.69 8.02
C LEU A 266 -16.77 -0.10 9.43
N SER A 267 -17.72 0.80 9.69
CA SER A 267 -18.01 1.30 11.04
C SER A 267 -18.42 0.18 12.00
N ARG A 268 -19.19 -0.82 11.53
CA ARG A 268 -19.55 -2.00 12.32
C ARG A 268 -18.33 -2.84 12.71
N PHE A 269 -17.36 -2.96 11.81
CA PHE A 269 -16.11 -3.63 12.12
C PHE A 269 -15.29 -2.85 13.17
N MET A 270 -15.21 -1.52 13.05
CA MET A 270 -14.52 -0.66 14.02
C MET A 270 -15.16 -0.77 15.41
N THR A 271 -16.50 -0.71 15.52
CA THR A 271 -17.22 -0.84 16.81
C THR A 271 -16.97 -2.22 17.44
N MET A 272 -16.92 -3.28 16.64
CA MET A 272 -16.59 -4.64 17.11
C MET A 272 -15.18 -4.67 17.72
N VAL A 273 -14.18 -4.07 17.07
CA VAL A 273 -12.81 -3.99 17.60
C VAL A 273 -12.80 -3.24 18.94
N PHE A 274 -13.49 -2.09 19.06
CA PHE A 274 -13.58 -1.31 20.29
C PHE A 274 -14.34 -2.03 21.42
N ALA A 275 -15.28 -2.91 21.07
CA ALA A 275 -16.00 -3.76 22.02
C ALA A 275 -15.21 -5.02 22.41
N GLY A 276 -13.93 -5.14 22.05
CA GLY A 276 -13.13 -6.32 22.34
C GLY A 276 -13.66 -7.58 21.63
N GLY A 277 -14.14 -7.42 20.40
CA GLY A 277 -14.61 -8.51 19.56
C GLY A 277 -16.08 -8.84 19.67
N ALA A 278 -16.88 -8.05 20.41
CA ALA A 278 -18.33 -8.22 20.52
C ALA A 278 -19.08 -7.34 19.50
N SER A 279 -20.21 -7.83 19.00
CA SER A 279 -21.15 -7.08 18.16
C SER A 279 -22.57 -7.56 18.44
N ASP A 280 -23.50 -6.63 18.67
CA ASP A 280 -24.92 -6.89 18.91
C ASP A 280 -25.18 -8.04 19.93
N GLY A 281 -24.42 -8.04 21.05
CA GLY A 281 -24.52 -9.05 22.12
C GLY A 281 -23.87 -10.41 21.80
N ARG A 282 -23.22 -10.56 20.64
CA ARG A 282 -22.46 -11.75 20.23
C ARG A 282 -20.96 -11.51 20.37
N GLN A 283 -20.25 -12.46 20.98
CA GLN A 283 -18.79 -12.48 20.97
C GLN A 283 -18.30 -13.16 19.68
N LEU A 284 -17.69 -12.37 18.76
CA LEU A 284 -17.14 -12.86 17.49
C LEU A 284 -15.67 -13.24 17.63
N LEU A 285 -14.93 -12.52 18.46
CA LEU A 285 -13.56 -12.81 18.90
C LEU A 285 -13.46 -12.54 20.40
N LYS A 286 -12.62 -13.27 21.12
CA LYS A 286 -12.32 -12.95 22.52
C LYS A 286 -11.55 -11.63 22.64
N PRO A 287 -11.74 -10.86 23.74
CA PRO A 287 -11.00 -9.60 23.94
C PRO A 287 -9.47 -9.79 23.89
N GLN A 288 -8.97 -10.92 24.39
CA GLN A 288 -7.54 -11.25 24.37
C GLN A 288 -7.02 -11.46 22.94
N THR A 289 -7.85 -12.00 22.05
CA THR A 289 -7.49 -12.20 20.63
C THR A 289 -7.43 -10.87 19.90
N VAL A 290 -8.42 -10.00 20.09
CA VAL A 290 -8.38 -8.63 19.54
C VAL A 290 -7.13 -7.89 20.04
N ALA A 291 -6.86 -7.95 21.35
CA ALA A 291 -5.66 -7.34 21.92
C ALA A 291 -4.36 -7.93 21.35
N ALA A 292 -4.32 -9.25 21.08
CA ALA A 292 -3.17 -9.90 20.45
C ALA A 292 -2.98 -9.44 18.99
N MET A 293 -4.06 -9.23 18.24
CA MET A 293 -3.99 -8.71 16.87
C MET A 293 -3.44 -7.29 16.80
N LEU A 294 -3.67 -6.48 17.81
CA LEU A 294 -3.23 -5.09 17.92
C LEU A 294 -1.84 -4.92 18.57
N LYS A 295 -1.13 -6.02 18.86
CA LYS A 295 0.24 -5.98 19.39
C LYS A 295 1.28 -6.16 18.29
N PRO A 296 2.45 -5.48 18.37
CA PRO A 296 3.55 -5.75 17.48
C PRO A 296 3.97 -7.23 17.50
N GLN A 297 4.10 -7.83 16.32
CA GLN A 297 4.52 -9.22 16.11
C GLN A 297 6.01 -9.32 15.73
N ASN A 298 6.66 -8.20 15.46
CA ASN A 298 7.98 -8.09 14.84
C ASN A 298 9.01 -7.34 15.71
N ALA A 299 8.82 -7.34 17.03
CA ALA A 299 9.73 -6.64 17.95
C ALA A 299 11.19 -7.11 17.84
N ASP A 300 11.39 -8.38 17.48
CA ASP A 300 12.71 -9.02 17.38
C ASP A 300 13.24 -9.05 15.92
N VAL A 301 12.68 -8.25 15.00
CA VAL A 301 13.11 -8.16 13.60
C VAL A 301 13.91 -6.89 13.37
N PRO A 302 15.26 -6.95 13.38
CA PRO A 302 16.09 -5.74 13.29
C PRO A 302 15.92 -4.95 11.99
N LEU A 303 15.70 -5.65 10.85
CA LEU A 303 15.57 -5.02 9.53
C LEU A 303 14.29 -4.20 9.37
N ASP A 304 13.32 -4.36 10.26
CA ASP A 304 12.12 -3.52 10.27
C ASP A 304 12.38 -2.12 10.86
N ALA A 305 13.53 -1.90 11.47
CA ALA A 305 14.00 -0.60 11.94
C ALA A 305 13.01 0.18 12.84
N GLY A 306 12.12 -0.53 13.54
CA GLY A 306 11.11 0.08 14.39
C GLY A 306 9.70 0.16 13.78
N LEU A 307 9.51 -0.25 12.54
CA LEU A 307 8.18 -0.51 11.98
C LEU A 307 7.44 -1.52 12.87
N LYS A 308 6.21 -1.23 13.24
CA LYS A 308 5.38 -2.09 14.09
C LYS A 308 4.24 -2.68 13.26
N VAL A 309 4.10 -4.00 13.30
CA VAL A 309 3.05 -4.73 12.58
C VAL A 309 2.34 -5.69 13.52
N GLY A 310 1.02 -5.62 13.57
CA GLY A 310 0.15 -6.57 14.28
C GLY A 310 -0.23 -7.77 13.41
N LEU A 311 -1.31 -8.46 13.77
CA LEU A 311 -1.89 -9.48 12.89
C LEU A 311 -2.91 -8.80 11.97
N GLY A 312 -2.48 -8.48 10.75
CA GLY A 312 -3.22 -7.72 9.74
C GLY A 312 -3.14 -6.19 9.90
N TRP A 313 -2.71 -5.68 11.03
CA TRP A 313 -2.69 -4.24 11.32
C TRP A 313 -1.31 -3.62 11.17
N MET A 314 -1.25 -2.47 10.49
CA MET A 314 -0.12 -1.55 10.61
C MET A 314 -0.28 -0.75 11.90
N LEU A 315 0.78 -0.67 12.70
CA LEU A 315 0.75 -0.02 14.01
C LEU A 315 1.72 1.16 14.02
N ARG A 316 1.26 2.30 14.52
CA ARG A 316 2.14 3.46 14.72
C ARG A 316 1.76 4.22 15.98
N ASP A 317 2.69 4.99 16.51
CA ASP A 317 2.42 5.91 17.60
C ASP A 317 2.19 7.32 17.03
N ASN A 318 1.32 8.07 17.67
CA ASN A 318 1.20 9.51 17.42
C ASN A 318 1.31 10.24 18.75
N LEU A 319 2.22 11.19 18.82
CA LEU A 319 2.56 11.91 20.07
C LEU A 319 1.35 12.61 20.72
N ASN A 320 0.34 12.94 19.94
CA ASN A 320 -0.83 13.71 20.41
C ASN A 320 -2.04 12.83 20.76
N ILE A 321 -2.16 11.65 20.16
CA ILE A 321 -3.35 10.80 20.29
C ILE A 321 -3.05 9.33 20.63
N GLY A 322 -1.78 9.01 20.94
CA GLY A 322 -1.38 7.66 21.36
C GLY A 322 -1.31 6.65 20.20
N PRO A 323 -1.47 5.35 20.52
CA PRO A 323 -1.35 4.27 19.53
C PRO A 323 -2.46 4.33 18.47
N ILE A 324 -2.04 4.09 17.22
CA ILE A 324 -2.94 3.97 16.07
C ILE A 324 -2.75 2.59 15.45
N ALA A 325 -3.85 1.90 15.19
CA ALA A 325 -3.90 0.70 14.36
C ALA A 325 -4.63 1.05 13.06
N GLU A 326 -4.01 0.78 11.92
CA GLU A 326 -4.59 1.18 10.64
C GLU A 326 -4.31 0.17 9.53
N HIS A 327 -5.10 0.25 8.47
CA HIS A 327 -4.82 -0.42 7.20
C HIS A 327 -5.34 0.43 6.05
N GLY A 328 -4.47 0.71 5.10
CA GLY A 328 -4.84 1.31 3.82
C GLY A 328 -5.28 0.26 2.81
N GLY A 329 -6.03 0.67 1.82
CA GLY A 329 -6.40 -0.18 0.69
C GLY A 329 -6.29 0.58 -0.63
N ALA A 330 -5.86 -0.14 -1.64
CA ALA A 330 -5.86 0.34 -3.01
C ALA A 330 -6.23 -0.81 -3.95
N THR A 331 -7.04 -0.50 -4.93
CA THR A 331 -7.27 -1.30 -6.13
C THR A 331 -6.61 -0.60 -7.32
N LEU A 332 -7.07 -0.81 -8.54
CA LEU A 332 -6.53 -0.07 -9.69
C LEU A 332 -6.82 1.43 -9.57
N TYR A 333 -8.04 1.78 -9.11
CA TYR A 333 -8.50 3.18 -9.07
C TYR A 333 -9.25 3.56 -7.79
N GLN A 334 -9.62 2.63 -6.92
CA GLN A 334 -10.28 2.94 -5.65
C GLN A 334 -9.31 2.85 -4.47
N PHE A 335 -9.39 3.83 -3.57
CA PHE A 335 -8.48 3.98 -2.44
C PHE A 335 -9.27 4.05 -1.14
N SER A 336 -8.69 3.52 -0.08
CA SER A 336 -9.34 3.46 1.22
C SER A 336 -8.32 3.58 2.36
N LEU A 337 -8.75 4.07 3.51
CA LEU A 337 -7.96 4.08 4.74
C LEU A 337 -8.90 3.94 5.94
N LEU A 338 -8.62 2.96 6.78
CA LEU A 338 -9.28 2.73 8.06
C LEU A 338 -8.25 2.84 9.17
N SER A 339 -8.52 3.70 10.17
CA SER A 339 -7.60 3.95 11.28
C SER A 339 -8.35 4.02 12.61
N LEU A 340 -7.74 3.47 13.67
CA LEU A 340 -8.25 3.40 15.03
C LEU A 340 -7.26 4.05 15.99
N ALA A 341 -7.63 5.13 16.66
CA ALA A 341 -6.94 5.62 17.86
C ALA A 341 -7.41 4.75 19.05
N THR A 342 -6.66 3.69 19.34
CA THR A 342 -7.13 2.57 20.17
C THR A 342 -7.41 2.96 21.62
N ASP A 343 -6.57 3.80 22.22
CA ASP A 343 -6.73 4.25 23.62
C ASP A 343 -7.96 5.15 23.80
N HIS A 344 -8.33 5.86 22.73
CA HIS A 344 -9.48 6.77 22.73
C HIS A 344 -10.73 6.14 22.14
N LYS A 345 -10.63 4.95 21.55
CA LYS A 345 -11.72 4.29 20.82
C LYS A 345 -12.39 5.23 19.80
N ILE A 346 -11.57 5.98 19.08
CA ILE A 346 -11.99 6.78 17.92
C ILE A 346 -11.54 6.07 16.66
N GLY A 347 -12.48 5.82 15.76
CA GLY A 347 -12.22 5.21 14.46
C GLY A 347 -12.61 6.14 13.32
N VAL A 348 -11.82 6.15 12.27
CA VAL A 348 -12.10 6.88 11.03
C VAL A 348 -11.90 5.94 9.85
N VAL A 349 -12.85 5.97 8.93
CA VAL A 349 -12.71 5.30 7.63
C VAL A 349 -13.05 6.27 6.51
N VAL A 350 -12.18 6.31 5.50
CA VAL A 350 -12.35 7.14 4.29
C VAL A 350 -12.21 6.24 3.08
N LEU A 351 -13.17 6.31 2.15
CA LEU A 351 -13.21 5.56 0.90
C LEU A 351 -13.29 6.54 -0.27
N SER A 352 -12.55 6.28 -1.34
CA SER A 352 -12.53 7.10 -2.54
C SER A 352 -12.59 6.26 -3.80
N ASN A 353 -13.26 6.76 -4.81
CA ASN A 353 -13.35 6.13 -6.13
C ASN A 353 -12.35 6.69 -7.16
N SER A 354 -11.38 7.46 -6.70
CA SER A 354 -10.30 8.02 -7.52
C SER A 354 -8.96 7.85 -6.81
N PRO A 355 -7.85 7.57 -7.52
CA PRO A 355 -6.51 7.55 -6.94
C PRO A 355 -6.16 8.93 -6.38
N ASN A 356 -5.68 8.96 -5.14
CA ASN A 356 -5.33 10.23 -4.49
C ASN A 356 -4.39 10.01 -3.30
N GLN A 357 -3.77 11.09 -2.84
CA GLN A 357 -2.93 11.14 -1.64
C GLN A 357 -3.62 11.85 -0.47
N ALA A 358 -4.84 12.35 -0.68
CA ALA A 358 -5.58 13.13 0.31
C ALA A 358 -6.08 12.30 1.51
N LEU A 359 -6.29 10.99 1.32
CA LEU A 359 -6.89 10.12 2.34
C LEU A 359 -6.12 10.18 3.66
N GLN A 360 -4.79 10.14 3.62
CA GLN A 360 -3.97 10.18 4.82
C GLN A 360 -4.14 11.50 5.60
N LYS A 361 -4.13 12.63 4.88
CA LYS A 361 -4.36 13.96 5.48
C LYS A 361 -5.75 14.08 6.09
N ILE A 362 -6.79 13.69 5.35
CA ILE A 362 -8.18 13.70 5.82
C ILE A 362 -8.34 12.81 7.06
N ASN A 363 -7.85 11.58 7.00
CA ASN A 363 -7.99 10.60 8.06
C ASN A 363 -7.23 11.03 9.34
N ASN A 364 -5.97 11.46 9.21
CA ASN A 364 -5.17 11.94 10.35
C ASN A 364 -5.81 13.18 11.01
N THR A 365 -6.30 14.13 10.21
CA THR A 365 -6.99 15.32 10.73
C THR A 365 -8.27 14.93 11.44
N ALA A 366 -9.05 14.02 10.86
CA ALA A 366 -10.28 13.51 11.47
C ALA A 366 -10.02 12.82 12.81
N LEU A 367 -9.02 11.93 12.89
CA LEU A 367 -8.63 11.26 14.12
C LEU A 367 -8.20 12.27 15.19
N LYS A 368 -7.25 13.15 14.88
CA LYS A 368 -6.72 14.16 15.81
C LYS A 368 -7.84 15.08 16.34
N LEU A 369 -8.71 15.56 15.44
CA LEU A 369 -9.82 16.45 15.82
C LEU A 369 -10.89 15.72 16.64
N ALA A 370 -11.25 14.48 16.26
CA ALA A 370 -12.23 13.69 17.01
C ALA A 370 -11.74 13.35 18.42
N VAL A 371 -10.45 12.98 18.57
CA VAL A 371 -9.84 12.74 19.89
C VAL A 371 -9.81 14.04 20.72
N ALA A 372 -9.44 15.18 20.12
CA ALA A 372 -9.43 16.47 20.79
C ALA A 372 -10.82 16.85 21.33
N ILE A 373 -11.88 16.67 20.53
CA ILE A 373 -13.28 16.91 20.94
C ILE A 373 -13.69 15.95 22.06
N LYS A 374 -13.36 14.66 21.94
CA LYS A 374 -13.71 13.66 22.96
C LYS A 374 -13.06 13.95 24.31
N THR A 375 -11.78 14.36 24.30
CA THR A 375 -10.97 14.58 25.49
C THR A 375 -11.03 16.01 26.04
N GLY A 376 -11.58 16.97 25.30
CA GLY A 376 -11.54 18.40 25.62
C GLY A 376 -10.17 19.06 25.43
N GLN A 377 -9.21 18.38 24.81
CA GLN A 377 -7.87 18.91 24.52
C GLN A 377 -7.87 19.89 23.35
N ALA A 378 -6.91 20.81 23.34
CA ALA A 378 -6.77 21.73 22.21
C ALA A 378 -6.33 20.98 20.95
N PHE A 379 -7.04 21.22 19.84
CA PHE A 379 -6.61 20.78 18.53
C PHE A 379 -5.72 21.86 17.91
N ARG A 380 -4.51 21.48 17.55
CA ARG A 380 -3.66 22.30 16.70
C ARG A 380 -3.40 21.55 15.41
N GLU A 381 -3.83 22.11 14.31
CA GLU A 381 -3.37 21.64 13.00
C GLU A 381 -1.87 21.91 12.94
N THR A 382 -1.10 20.90 12.68
CA THR A 382 0.33 21.06 12.43
C THR A 382 0.44 21.68 11.02
N GLU A 383 0.55 23.01 10.96
CA GLU A 383 1.04 23.64 9.73
C GLU A 383 2.47 23.11 9.55
N THR A 384 2.73 22.40 8.48
CA THR A 384 4.10 22.02 8.13
C THR A 384 4.80 23.29 7.62
N PRO A 385 5.63 23.96 8.45
CA PRO A 385 6.36 25.12 7.96
C PRO A 385 7.26 24.68 6.81
N ALA A 386 7.46 25.55 5.85
CA ALA A 386 8.48 25.34 4.82
C ALA A 386 9.81 25.04 5.53
N ILE A 387 10.34 23.83 5.33
CA ILE A 387 11.59 23.42 5.97
C ILE A 387 12.74 24.02 5.18
N GLU A 388 13.52 24.89 5.83
CA GLU A 388 14.77 25.38 5.23
C GLU A 388 15.73 24.20 5.01
N THR A 389 16.12 24.00 3.78
CA THR A 389 17.04 22.91 3.40
C THR A 389 18.32 23.50 2.80
N ARG A 390 19.43 22.79 2.92
CA ARG A 390 20.71 23.15 2.29
C ARG A 390 21.24 22.01 1.41
N ALA A 391 22.18 22.34 0.54
CA ALA A 391 22.93 21.32 -0.19
C ALA A 391 23.79 20.46 0.77
N PRO A 392 23.96 19.16 0.50
CA PRO A 392 24.87 18.29 1.23
C PRO A 392 26.33 18.73 1.05
N ASN A 393 27.09 18.74 2.15
CA ASN A 393 28.55 18.95 2.09
C ASN A 393 29.27 17.68 1.57
N ALA A 394 30.60 17.76 1.36
CA ALA A 394 31.38 16.66 0.78
C ALA A 394 31.29 15.34 1.60
N ALA A 395 31.24 15.41 2.93
CA ALA A 395 31.11 14.25 3.78
C ALA A 395 29.71 13.61 3.66
N GLU A 396 28.66 14.43 3.64
CA GLU A 396 27.27 14.01 3.44
C GLU A 396 27.07 13.44 2.02
N GLN A 397 27.68 14.03 1.00
CA GLN A 397 27.70 13.49 -0.37
C GLN A 397 28.36 12.11 -0.42
N SER A 398 29.50 11.92 0.23
CA SER A 398 30.17 10.62 0.32
C SER A 398 29.34 9.57 1.07
N GLN A 399 28.65 9.97 2.11
CA GLN A 399 27.79 9.09 2.89
C GLN A 399 26.56 8.63 2.11
N PHE A 400 25.84 9.57 1.50
CA PHE A 400 24.54 9.32 0.89
C PHE A 400 24.63 9.00 -0.60
N GLY A 401 25.54 9.59 -1.36
CA GLY A 401 25.70 9.31 -2.79
C GLY A 401 25.92 7.82 -3.09
N GLY A 402 25.39 7.33 -4.19
CA GLY A 402 25.51 5.94 -4.67
C GLY A 402 24.18 5.38 -5.16
N HIS A 403 24.07 4.06 -5.18
CA HIS A 403 22.94 3.35 -5.78
C HIS A 403 22.05 2.74 -4.72
N TYR A 404 20.73 2.79 -4.95
CA TYR A 404 19.75 2.27 -4.02
C TYR A 404 18.75 1.36 -4.74
N ALA A 405 18.35 0.31 -4.06
CA ALA A 405 17.18 -0.48 -4.41
C ALA A 405 16.07 -0.15 -3.41
N THR A 406 14.98 0.41 -3.90
CA THR A 406 13.84 0.86 -3.08
C THR A 406 12.56 0.18 -3.54
N MET A 407 11.51 0.25 -2.74
CA MET A 407 10.18 -0.23 -3.14
C MET A 407 9.57 0.53 -4.33
N LEU A 408 10.17 1.67 -4.71
CA LEU A 408 9.76 2.47 -5.88
C LEU A 408 10.64 2.20 -7.11
N GLY A 409 11.70 1.40 -6.96
CA GLY A 409 12.63 1.07 -8.03
C GLY A 409 14.10 1.37 -7.70
N TYR A 410 14.93 1.24 -8.71
CA TYR A 410 16.35 1.58 -8.66
C TYR A 410 16.55 3.09 -8.67
N VAL A 411 17.36 3.59 -7.75
CA VAL A 411 17.73 5.01 -7.65
C VAL A 411 19.24 5.15 -7.82
N ASP A 412 19.65 6.01 -8.71
CA ASP A 412 21.03 6.48 -8.85
C ASP A 412 21.16 7.87 -8.23
N ALA A 413 21.83 7.96 -7.07
CA ALA A 413 22.09 9.20 -6.36
C ALA A 413 23.54 9.64 -6.59
N SER A 414 23.77 10.36 -7.67
CA SER A 414 25.09 10.77 -8.13
C SER A 414 25.53 12.10 -7.50
N ASN A 415 26.82 12.18 -7.10
CA ASN A 415 27.42 13.41 -6.63
C ASN A 415 27.68 14.35 -7.81
N THR A 416 27.23 15.61 -7.70
CA THR A 416 27.36 16.63 -8.74
C THR A 416 28.44 17.68 -8.46
N GLY A 417 29.19 17.54 -7.34
CA GLY A 417 30.14 18.54 -6.83
C GLY A 417 29.46 19.54 -5.91
N ASP A 418 28.32 20.11 -6.32
CA ASP A 418 27.55 21.06 -5.51
C ASP A 418 26.44 20.40 -4.66
N GLY A 419 26.18 19.11 -4.87
CA GLY A 419 25.12 18.39 -4.19
C GLY A 419 25.00 16.93 -4.62
N ILE A 420 23.84 16.35 -4.40
CA ILE A 420 23.47 15.00 -4.85
C ILE A 420 22.23 15.13 -5.74
N SER A 421 22.38 14.77 -7.02
CA SER A 421 21.25 14.57 -7.92
C SER A 421 20.88 13.10 -7.95
N ALA A 422 19.60 12.79 -7.90
CA ALA A 422 19.11 11.43 -7.98
C ALA A 422 18.12 11.27 -9.13
N ASP A 423 18.07 10.08 -9.70
CA ASP A 423 17.08 9.68 -10.70
C ASP A 423 16.28 8.50 -10.18
N LEU A 424 14.97 8.67 -10.14
CA LEU A 424 14.03 7.61 -9.85
C LEU A 424 13.12 7.39 -11.07
N ASN A 425 13.37 6.32 -11.81
CA ASN A 425 12.56 5.92 -12.96
C ASN A 425 12.45 7.03 -14.06
N GLY A 426 13.53 7.81 -14.26
CA GLY A 426 13.55 8.92 -15.22
C GLY A 426 13.08 10.26 -14.65
N ASN A 427 12.72 10.32 -13.37
CA ASN A 427 12.33 11.56 -12.70
C ASN A 427 13.51 12.11 -11.89
N PRO A 428 14.09 13.25 -12.30
CA PRO A 428 15.20 13.86 -11.59
C PRO A 428 14.73 14.51 -10.29
N LEU A 429 15.53 14.35 -9.23
CA LEU A 429 15.31 14.95 -7.93
C LEU A 429 16.64 15.29 -7.26
N ASP A 430 16.64 16.26 -6.37
CA ASP A 430 17.80 16.57 -5.54
C ASP A 430 17.63 16.00 -4.13
N ILE A 431 18.73 15.53 -3.58
CA ILE A 431 18.83 15.20 -2.18
C ILE A 431 19.39 16.42 -1.43
N VAL A 432 18.64 16.88 -0.46
CA VAL A 432 18.95 18.06 0.36
C VAL A 432 19.15 17.66 1.83
N VAL A 433 19.72 18.51 2.64
CA VAL A 433 19.88 18.31 4.09
C VAL A 433 18.90 19.20 4.84
N ARG A 434 18.16 18.61 5.76
CA ARG A 434 17.17 19.24 6.63
C ARG A 434 17.84 19.80 7.90
N PRO A 435 17.19 20.71 8.64
CA PRO A 435 17.73 21.24 9.90
C PRO A 435 17.98 20.17 10.99
N ASP A 436 17.21 19.07 10.93
CA ASP A 436 17.37 17.94 11.86
C ASP A 436 18.54 17.00 11.49
N GLY A 437 19.33 17.35 10.48
CA GLY A 437 20.47 16.56 9.98
C GLY A 437 20.08 15.37 9.09
N ARG A 438 18.79 15.12 8.87
CA ARG A 438 18.31 14.09 7.94
C ARG A 438 18.38 14.61 6.52
N PHE A 439 18.37 13.70 5.56
CA PHE A 439 18.23 14.05 4.15
C PHE A 439 16.76 14.24 3.80
N GLY A 440 16.48 15.09 2.82
CA GLY A 440 15.15 15.34 2.23
C GLY A 440 15.22 15.25 0.73
N ILE A 441 14.05 15.32 0.09
CA ILE A 441 13.90 15.25 -1.36
C ILE A 441 13.34 16.59 -1.86
N ARG A 442 13.91 17.09 -2.96
CA ARG A 442 13.42 18.27 -3.67
C ARG A 442 13.22 17.91 -5.14
N TYR A 443 12.07 18.27 -5.68
CA TYR A 443 11.77 18.12 -7.11
C TYR A 443 12.00 19.41 -7.88
N TRP A 444 12.23 19.28 -9.18
CA TRP A 444 12.35 20.40 -10.10
C TRP A 444 11.18 20.43 -11.07
N LEU A 445 10.23 21.34 -10.89
CA LEU A 445 9.14 21.58 -11.83
C LEU A 445 9.71 22.29 -13.06
N LEU A 446 9.43 21.77 -14.28
CA LEU A 446 9.98 22.28 -15.55
C LEU A 446 11.51 22.34 -15.58
N GLY A 447 12.21 21.60 -14.71
CA GLY A 447 13.66 21.55 -14.65
C GLY A 447 14.35 22.77 -14.02
N PHE A 448 13.59 23.79 -13.56
CA PHE A 448 14.19 25.01 -13.00
C PHE A 448 13.43 25.61 -11.80
N ILE A 449 12.20 25.18 -11.50
CA ILE A 449 11.45 25.63 -10.32
C ILE A 449 11.57 24.56 -9.25
N PRO A 450 12.29 24.79 -8.13
CA PRO A 450 12.36 23.83 -7.05
C PRO A 450 11.01 23.78 -6.32
N ILE A 451 10.42 22.59 -6.23
CA ILE A 451 9.21 22.34 -5.46
C ILE A 451 9.49 21.25 -4.43
N GLN A 452 8.91 21.44 -3.27
CA GLN A 452 8.87 20.42 -2.22
C GLN A 452 7.41 20.14 -1.93
N PRO A 453 6.85 19.04 -2.49
CA PRO A 453 5.48 18.65 -2.18
C PRO A 453 5.28 18.55 -0.67
N GLU A 454 4.15 19.01 -0.14
CA GLU A 454 3.85 18.99 1.29
C GLU A 454 4.07 17.60 1.89
N GLU A 455 3.69 16.56 1.16
CA GLU A 455 3.80 15.16 1.59
C GLU A 455 5.26 14.70 1.76
N LEU A 456 6.18 15.26 0.97
CA LEU A 456 7.62 14.94 1.03
C LEU A 456 8.39 15.88 1.96
N ALA A 457 7.84 17.07 2.24
CA ALA A 457 8.46 18.01 3.16
C ALA A 457 8.59 17.43 4.59
N GLU A 458 7.66 16.58 4.99
CA GLU A 458 7.67 15.93 6.30
C GLU A 458 8.58 14.70 6.36
N VAL A 459 8.99 14.14 5.22
CA VAL A 459 9.80 12.93 5.16
C VAL A 459 11.28 13.26 5.32
N GLY A 460 11.89 12.76 6.38
CA GLY A 460 13.34 12.76 6.56
C GLY A 460 13.93 11.41 6.18
N LEU A 461 15.05 11.39 5.46
CA LEU A 461 15.75 10.18 5.09
C LEU A 461 17.04 10.00 5.90
N SER A 462 17.39 8.77 6.24
CA SER A 462 18.69 8.44 6.83
C SER A 462 19.19 7.08 6.36
N LEU A 463 20.50 6.86 6.45
CA LEU A 463 21.13 5.57 6.23
C LEU A 463 21.59 4.99 7.57
N LYS A 464 21.28 3.71 7.80
CA LYS A 464 21.71 2.98 8.98
C LYS A 464 22.22 1.60 8.59
N GLU A 465 23.30 1.16 9.20
CA GLU A 465 23.73 -0.23 9.08
C GLU A 465 22.93 -1.08 10.06
N ILE A 466 22.21 -2.08 9.52
CA ILE A 466 21.35 -2.98 10.28
C ILE A 466 21.58 -4.39 9.74
N ALA A 467 22.00 -5.32 10.61
CA ALA A 467 22.27 -6.72 10.24
C ALA A 467 23.20 -6.86 9.01
N GLY A 468 24.23 -6.02 8.91
CA GLY A 468 25.21 -6.02 7.82
C GLY A 468 24.69 -5.42 6.50
N ARG A 469 23.55 -4.74 6.52
CA ARG A 469 22.94 -4.08 5.35
C ARG A 469 22.83 -2.57 5.59
N ARG A 470 23.06 -1.77 4.54
CA ARG A 470 22.93 -0.30 4.59
C ARG A 470 21.50 0.10 4.24
N VAL A 471 20.63 0.12 5.26
CA VAL A 471 19.19 0.34 5.10
C VAL A 471 18.87 1.82 4.96
N LEU A 472 18.11 2.17 3.93
CA LEU A 472 17.52 3.50 3.75
C LEU A 472 16.22 3.58 4.53
N LEU A 473 16.17 4.51 5.48
CA LEU A 473 15.03 4.73 6.37
C LEU A 473 14.31 6.02 6.01
N ALA A 474 12.99 5.98 5.96
CA ALA A 474 12.13 7.15 5.93
C ALA A 474 11.58 7.42 7.34
N HIS A 475 11.64 8.67 7.76
CA HIS A 475 11.13 9.16 9.04
C HIS A 475 9.97 10.12 8.79
N THR A 476 8.83 9.82 9.36
CA THR A 476 7.63 10.67 9.38
C THR A 476 7.21 10.92 10.83
N GLU A 477 6.12 11.67 11.06
CA GLU A 477 5.58 11.85 12.42
C GLU A 477 5.23 10.48 13.04
N GLY A 478 5.96 10.14 14.11
CA GLY A 478 5.69 8.93 14.91
C GLY A 478 6.12 7.59 14.30
N GLN A 479 6.78 7.58 13.13
CA GLN A 479 7.15 6.32 12.48
C GLN A 479 8.50 6.39 11.76
N THR A 480 9.25 5.30 11.83
CA THR A 480 10.44 5.05 10.99
C THR A 480 10.18 3.78 10.19
N VAL A 481 10.38 3.86 8.87
CA VAL A 481 10.06 2.77 7.93
C VAL A 481 11.28 2.48 7.06
N PRO A 482 11.73 1.23 6.92
CA PRO A 482 12.71 0.86 5.91
C PRO A 482 12.07 0.95 4.52
N ILE A 483 12.66 1.76 3.64
CA ILE A 483 12.14 1.99 2.28
C ILE A 483 13.06 1.46 1.19
N GLY A 484 14.22 0.94 1.54
CA GLY A 484 15.17 0.39 0.60
C GLY A 484 16.53 0.12 1.22
N GLU A 485 17.50 -0.13 0.36
CA GLU A 485 18.87 -0.45 0.71
C GLU A 485 19.84 0.24 -0.23
N LYS A 486 20.97 0.74 0.30
CA LYS A 486 22.09 1.19 -0.52
C LYS A 486 22.86 -0.03 -1.02
N ILE A 487 22.98 -0.16 -2.33
CA ILE A 487 23.51 -1.35 -3.00
C ILE A 487 24.82 -1.06 -3.74
N VAL A 488 25.58 -2.12 -3.98
CA VAL A 488 26.80 -2.08 -4.78
C VAL A 488 26.70 -3.06 -5.94
N PRO A 489 27.32 -2.78 -7.10
CA PRO A 489 27.33 -3.70 -8.22
C PRO A 489 27.95 -5.05 -7.85
N THR A 490 27.37 -6.12 -8.38
CA THR A 490 27.92 -7.46 -8.32
C THR A 490 28.28 -7.92 -9.73
N ALA A 491 29.26 -8.83 -9.84
CA ALA A 491 29.66 -9.36 -11.14
C ALA A 491 28.44 -9.96 -11.87
N ILE A 492 28.20 -9.53 -13.10
CA ILE A 492 27.15 -10.09 -13.96
C ILE A 492 27.74 -11.31 -14.68
N PRO A 493 27.24 -12.55 -14.44
CA PRO A 493 27.69 -13.75 -15.13
C PRO A 493 27.56 -13.62 -16.66
N ALA A 494 28.43 -14.31 -17.41
CA ALA A 494 28.41 -14.28 -18.87
C ALA A 494 27.06 -14.74 -19.44
N ALA A 495 26.41 -15.70 -18.81
CA ALA A 495 25.09 -16.17 -19.18
C ALA A 495 24.02 -15.04 -19.12
N TRP A 496 24.05 -14.19 -18.10
CA TRP A 496 23.15 -13.03 -18.00
C TRP A 496 23.49 -11.92 -18.99
N ARG A 497 24.79 -11.71 -19.30
CA ARG A 497 25.20 -10.78 -20.37
C ARG A 497 24.67 -11.18 -21.74
N GLN A 498 24.61 -12.49 -22.04
CA GLN A 498 24.01 -13.00 -23.28
C GLN A 498 22.49 -12.80 -23.34
N ARG A 499 21.83 -12.67 -22.19
CA ARG A 499 20.38 -12.42 -22.08
C ARG A 499 20.02 -10.95 -22.12
N LEU A 500 20.97 -10.03 -22.14
CA LEU A 500 20.63 -8.61 -22.30
C LEU A 500 19.89 -8.40 -23.63
N GLY A 501 18.87 -7.54 -23.61
CA GLY A 501 18.05 -7.25 -24.78
C GLY A 501 16.58 -6.99 -24.42
N ASP A 502 15.75 -6.86 -25.46
CA ASP A 502 14.32 -6.63 -25.34
C ASP A 502 13.55 -7.96 -25.26
N TYR A 503 12.42 -7.91 -24.56
CA TYR A 503 11.59 -9.08 -24.29
C TYR A 503 10.12 -8.77 -24.58
N ARG A 504 9.37 -9.80 -24.95
CA ARG A 504 7.92 -9.77 -25.02
C ARG A 504 7.32 -10.81 -24.06
N ILE A 505 6.17 -10.52 -23.51
CA ILE A 505 5.40 -11.47 -22.71
C ILE A 505 4.69 -12.45 -23.66
N VAL A 506 4.78 -13.76 -23.36
CA VAL A 506 4.21 -14.81 -24.23
C VAL A 506 3.07 -15.58 -23.58
N ASN A 507 2.73 -15.31 -22.32
CA ASN A 507 1.69 -16.01 -21.57
C ASN A 507 0.73 -15.02 -20.86
N LEU A 508 0.50 -13.85 -21.44
CA LEU A 508 -0.39 -12.87 -20.86
C LEU A 508 -1.79 -13.48 -20.65
N ALA A 509 -2.36 -13.27 -19.45
CA ALA A 509 -3.73 -13.70 -19.21
C ALA A 509 -4.72 -12.88 -20.06
N ASP A 510 -5.81 -13.53 -20.48
CA ASP A 510 -6.83 -12.87 -21.29
C ASP A 510 -7.50 -11.73 -20.52
N GLY A 511 -7.50 -10.52 -21.11
CA GLY A 511 -8.06 -9.32 -20.49
C GLY A 511 -7.34 -8.88 -19.23
N ASP A 512 -6.02 -9.18 -19.08
CA ASP A 512 -5.22 -8.69 -17.96
C ASP A 512 -5.14 -7.16 -17.99
N ALA A 513 -5.45 -6.52 -16.87
CA ALA A 513 -5.40 -5.05 -16.74
C ALA A 513 -4.01 -4.51 -16.40
N ILE A 514 -3.10 -5.36 -15.93
CA ILE A 514 -1.71 -5.01 -15.62
C ILE A 514 -0.81 -5.67 -16.66
N VAL A 515 -0.50 -4.94 -17.72
CA VAL A 515 0.34 -5.43 -18.82
C VAL A 515 1.66 -4.67 -18.81
N PRO A 516 2.77 -5.32 -18.41
CA PRO A 516 4.09 -4.71 -18.60
C PRO A 516 4.43 -4.62 -20.09
N GLU A 517 4.85 -3.43 -20.52
CA GLU A 517 5.30 -3.15 -21.88
C GLU A 517 6.79 -2.81 -21.89
N HIS A 518 7.43 -2.88 -23.06
CA HIS A 518 8.84 -2.54 -23.23
C HIS A 518 9.78 -3.26 -22.25
N CYS A 519 9.47 -4.53 -21.94
CA CYS A 519 10.28 -5.32 -21.03
C CYS A 519 11.69 -5.49 -21.58
N ALA A 520 12.71 -5.25 -20.76
CA ALA A 520 14.11 -5.37 -21.16
C ALA A 520 15.03 -5.77 -20.00
N LEU A 521 16.06 -6.56 -20.29
CA LEU A 521 17.23 -6.70 -19.42
C LEU A 521 18.35 -5.81 -19.93
N ARG A 522 18.92 -5.01 -19.05
CA ARG A 522 20.01 -4.07 -19.36
C ARG A 522 21.13 -4.16 -18.32
N GLU A 523 22.28 -3.60 -18.68
CA GLU A 523 23.34 -3.29 -17.73
C GLU A 523 23.36 -1.78 -17.51
N ARG A 524 23.24 -1.34 -16.24
CA ARG A 524 23.31 0.07 -15.83
C ARG A 524 24.23 0.20 -14.62
N ASN A 525 25.23 1.08 -14.71
CA ASN A 525 26.14 1.35 -13.60
C ASN A 525 26.74 0.08 -12.98
N GLY A 526 26.97 -0.97 -13.81
CA GLY A 526 27.45 -2.27 -13.36
C GLY A 526 26.41 -3.20 -12.73
N PHE A 527 25.13 -2.79 -12.68
CA PHE A 527 24.04 -3.65 -12.27
C PHE A 527 23.34 -4.29 -13.46
N LEU A 528 22.93 -5.54 -13.31
CA LEU A 528 21.87 -6.10 -14.13
C LEU A 528 20.56 -5.45 -13.71
N VAL A 529 19.76 -4.95 -14.65
CA VAL A 529 18.45 -4.35 -14.35
C VAL A 529 17.37 -4.94 -15.23
N LEU A 530 16.14 -5.03 -14.67
CA LEU A 530 14.91 -5.26 -15.39
C LEU A 530 14.19 -3.93 -15.56
N GLU A 531 13.86 -3.59 -16.81
CA GLU A 531 13.12 -2.38 -17.16
C GLU A 531 11.81 -2.77 -17.84
N TYR A 532 10.74 -2.02 -17.54
CA TYR A 532 9.45 -2.10 -18.24
C TYR A 532 8.62 -0.84 -18.00
N ALA A 533 7.57 -0.67 -18.79
CA ALA A 533 6.53 0.34 -18.59
C ALA A 533 5.27 -0.30 -18.04
N LEU A 534 4.45 0.48 -17.31
CA LEU A 534 3.11 0.10 -16.87
C LEU A 534 2.13 1.21 -17.24
N PRO A 535 1.62 1.24 -18.49
CA PRO A 535 0.74 2.30 -18.97
C PRO A 535 -0.54 2.45 -18.16
N SER A 536 -1.07 1.35 -17.60
CA SER A 536 -2.24 1.37 -16.72
C SER A 536 -2.07 2.26 -15.49
N PHE A 537 -0.82 2.54 -15.08
CA PHE A 537 -0.45 3.37 -13.93
C PHE A 537 0.30 4.65 -14.31
N ASP A 538 0.37 5.00 -15.61
CA ASP A 538 1.20 6.10 -16.15
C ASP A 538 2.69 5.99 -15.78
N ILE A 539 3.17 4.77 -15.62
CA ILE A 539 4.59 4.50 -15.37
C ILE A 539 5.25 4.25 -16.73
N GLU A 540 5.89 5.29 -17.29
CA GLU A 540 6.61 5.18 -18.56
C GLU A 540 7.82 4.27 -18.44
N LYS A 541 8.43 4.23 -17.26
CA LYS A 541 9.60 3.41 -17.00
C LYS A 541 9.70 3.02 -15.54
N GLN A 542 9.74 1.72 -15.31
CA GLN A 542 10.08 1.10 -14.03
C GLN A 542 11.42 0.39 -14.18
N THR A 543 12.34 0.59 -13.24
CA THR A 543 13.65 -0.06 -13.23
C THR A 543 13.87 -0.77 -11.90
N TRP A 544 14.22 -2.06 -11.97
CA TRP A 544 14.60 -2.85 -10.80
C TRP A 544 16.04 -3.32 -10.91
N ALA A 545 16.87 -3.03 -9.91
CA ALA A 545 18.20 -3.62 -9.82
C ALA A 545 18.07 -5.11 -9.49
N LEU A 546 18.82 -5.93 -10.20
CA LEU A 546 18.87 -7.38 -10.04
C LEU A 546 20.23 -7.81 -9.48
N LYS A 547 20.21 -8.81 -8.61
CA LYS A 547 21.39 -9.51 -8.12
C LYS A 547 21.38 -10.91 -8.71
N PRO A 548 22.30 -11.24 -9.65
CA PRO A 548 22.49 -12.61 -10.09
C PRO A 548 22.87 -13.52 -8.92
N ILE A 549 22.24 -14.66 -8.84
CA ILE A 549 22.53 -15.72 -7.86
C ILE A 549 23.40 -16.79 -8.51
N ASP A 550 23.03 -17.17 -9.72
CA ASP A 550 23.74 -18.12 -10.59
C ASP A 550 23.44 -17.82 -12.06
N ASP A 551 23.79 -18.73 -12.98
CA ASP A 551 23.56 -18.57 -14.42
C ASP A 551 22.06 -18.60 -14.83
N GLU A 552 21.17 -19.07 -13.96
CA GLU A 552 19.73 -19.28 -14.26
C GLU A 552 18.82 -18.46 -13.34
N GLN A 553 19.32 -17.91 -12.23
CA GLN A 553 18.53 -17.15 -11.27
C GLN A 553 19.13 -15.80 -10.96
N ALA A 554 18.27 -14.77 -10.92
CA ALA A 554 18.57 -13.47 -10.35
C ALA A 554 17.41 -13.06 -9.45
N ILE A 555 17.68 -12.21 -8.45
CA ILE A 555 16.64 -11.68 -7.55
C ILE A 555 16.57 -10.17 -7.68
N THR A 556 15.40 -9.60 -7.46
CA THR A 556 15.25 -8.16 -7.23
C THR A 556 16.05 -7.78 -5.99
N HIS A 557 16.96 -6.81 -6.13
CA HIS A 557 17.82 -6.36 -5.04
C HIS A 557 17.06 -5.44 -4.10
N GLY A 558 17.33 -5.46 -2.81
CA GLY A 558 16.77 -4.53 -1.82
C GLY A 558 16.01 -5.19 -0.67
N LEU A 559 15.21 -4.37 0.03
CA LEU A 559 14.38 -4.74 1.17
C LEU A 559 12.94 -4.26 0.95
N GLY A 560 11.97 -5.05 1.41
CA GLY A 560 10.55 -4.73 1.35
C GLY A 560 9.78 -5.53 0.30
N ARG A 561 8.58 -5.05 -0.04
CA ARG A 561 7.68 -5.72 -1.00
C ARG A 561 8.32 -5.85 -2.38
N GLY A 562 8.27 -7.06 -2.94
CA GLY A 562 8.81 -7.35 -4.27
C GLY A 562 10.34 -7.46 -4.30
N MET A 563 11.03 -7.23 -3.16
CA MET A 563 12.47 -7.38 -3.05
C MET A 563 12.82 -8.82 -2.64
N GLY A 564 13.82 -9.39 -3.33
CA GLY A 564 14.16 -10.81 -3.21
C GLY A 564 13.36 -11.73 -4.14
N ASP A 565 12.36 -11.21 -4.87
CA ASP A 565 11.59 -11.97 -5.85
C ASP A 565 12.48 -12.46 -6.97
N THR A 566 12.22 -13.68 -7.44
CA THR A 566 13.13 -14.39 -8.33
C THR A 566 12.75 -14.26 -9.79
N LEU A 567 13.71 -13.76 -10.59
CA LEU A 567 13.73 -13.99 -12.03
C LEU A 567 14.43 -15.32 -12.28
N ARG A 568 13.82 -16.21 -13.02
CA ARG A 568 14.39 -17.53 -13.32
C ARG A 568 14.31 -17.87 -14.80
N VAL A 569 15.35 -18.48 -15.29
CA VAL A 569 15.40 -19.03 -16.63
C VAL A 569 14.60 -20.33 -16.64
N VAL A 570 13.72 -20.49 -17.62
CA VAL A 570 12.91 -21.69 -17.82
C VAL A 570 13.01 -22.13 -19.28
N LYS A 571 12.98 -23.44 -19.53
CA LYS A 571 12.98 -23.99 -20.89
C LYS A 571 11.61 -24.59 -21.17
N MET A 572 10.94 -24.07 -22.21
CA MET A 572 9.63 -24.56 -22.67
C MET A 572 9.68 -24.72 -24.19
N ASP A 573 9.26 -25.85 -24.70
CA ASP A 573 9.24 -26.20 -26.13
C ASP A 573 10.57 -25.89 -26.85
N GLY A 574 11.69 -26.20 -26.17
CA GLY A 574 13.05 -25.94 -26.70
C GLY A 574 13.49 -24.48 -26.70
N ARG A 575 12.68 -23.55 -26.16
CA ARG A 575 12.99 -22.12 -26.06
C ARG A 575 13.35 -21.75 -24.63
N GLU A 576 14.33 -20.86 -24.52
CA GLU A 576 14.68 -20.23 -23.24
C GLU A 576 13.77 -19.02 -23.00
N LEU A 577 13.13 -18.98 -21.84
CA LEU A 577 12.27 -17.89 -21.38
C LEU A 577 12.74 -17.43 -20.00
N ILE A 578 12.36 -16.22 -19.60
CA ILE A 578 12.55 -15.73 -18.24
C ILE A 578 11.18 -15.67 -17.56
N ALA A 579 11.04 -16.35 -16.44
CA ALA A 579 9.84 -16.30 -15.60
C ALA A 579 10.01 -15.29 -14.47
N TYR A 580 9.04 -14.38 -14.31
CA TYR A 580 8.98 -13.39 -13.24
C TYR A 580 7.53 -13.01 -12.93
N SER A 581 7.14 -13.08 -11.66
CA SER A 581 5.80 -12.71 -11.19
C SER A 581 4.63 -13.31 -11.99
N GLY A 582 4.79 -14.57 -12.44
CA GLY A 582 3.82 -15.29 -13.26
C GLY A 582 3.91 -15.01 -14.77
N TYR A 583 4.65 -13.99 -15.21
CA TYR A 583 4.92 -13.72 -16.63
C TYR A 583 6.04 -14.59 -17.17
N LEU A 584 5.94 -14.95 -18.45
CA LEU A 584 6.99 -15.57 -19.23
C LEU A 584 7.47 -14.61 -20.30
N LEU A 585 8.73 -14.22 -20.23
CA LEU A 585 9.38 -13.26 -21.10
C LEU A 585 10.24 -14.00 -22.13
N GLN A 586 9.98 -13.78 -23.40
CA GLN A 586 10.75 -14.29 -24.53
C GLN A 586 11.62 -13.18 -25.11
N LYS A 587 12.92 -13.42 -25.28
CA LYS A 587 13.84 -12.49 -25.92
C LYS A 587 13.42 -12.27 -27.39
N GLN A 588 13.44 -11.01 -27.84
CA GLN A 588 13.12 -10.61 -29.21
C GLN A 588 14.33 -10.74 -30.12
#